data_c7be110b67fa627762661eb67837e3b8
#
_entry.id   c7be110b67fa627762661eb67837e3b8
#
_cell.length_a   1.000
_cell.length_b   1.000
_cell.length_c   1.000
_cell.angle_alpha   90.00
_cell.angle_beta   90.00
_cell.angle_gamma   90.00
#
_symmetry.space_group_name_H-M   'P 1'
#
loop_
_entity.id
_entity.type
_entity.pdbx_description
1 polymer ?
#
loop_
_entity_poly.entity_id
_entity_poly.type
_entity_poly.pdbx_seq_one_letter_code
_entity_poly.pdbx_strand_id
1 'polypeptide(L)'
;MPTPHWPKASTVELEDWGAGSDTLAGSPRASGRILSQNPDGSSECGLWSCTPGTRKVTFGADEFCHFLSGRGSYIHDDGEEIPVEAGTLVFFPAGWTGISIITQTLTKAFMCR
;
A
#
# COMPACT_ATOMS: atom_id res chain seq x y z
N MET A 1 -22.34 -4.77 -20.18
CA MET A 1 -21.30 -4.02 -19.44
C MET A 1 -19.97 -4.75 -19.56
N PRO A 2 -18.91 -4.10 -20.02
CA PRO A 2 -17.61 -4.73 -19.97
C PRO A 2 -17.16 -4.92 -18.52
N THR A 3 -16.47 -6.00 -18.25
CA THR A 3 -15.87 -6.23 -16.94
C THR A 3 -14.70 -5.28 -16.74
N PRO A 4 -14.66 -4.51 -15.67
CA PRO A 4 -13.49 -3.67 -15.36
C PRO A 4 -12.24 -4.56 -15.26
N HIS A 5 -11.23 -4.26 -16.03
CA HIS A 5 -9.98 -5.02 -15.99
C HIS A 5 -8.82 -4.17 -16.50
N TRP A 6 -7.65 -4.48 -16.01
CA TRP A 6 -6.42 -3.77 -16.33
C TRP A 6 -5.37 -4.82 -16.71
N PRO A 7 -5.09 -5.00 -18.02
CA PRO A 7 -4.22 -6.09 -18.50
C PRO A 7 -2.82 -6.09 -17.89
N LYS A 8 -2.31 -4.91 -17.52
CA LYS A 8 -0.98 -4.77 -16.91
C LYS A 8 -1.01 -3.72 -15.80
N ALA A 9 -0.88 -4.15 -14.57
CA ALA A 9 -0.87 -3.24 -13.42
C ALA A 9 0.19 -2.13 -13.56
N SER A 10 1.35 -2.46 -14.13
CA SER A 10 2.45 -1.50 -14.30
C SER A 10 2.14 -0.37 -15.28
N THR A 11 1.10 -0.48 -16.08
CA THR A 11 0.70 0.56 -17.05
C THR A 11 -0.43 1.45 -16.55
N VAL A 12 -0.97 1.17 -15.36
CA VAL A 12 -2.01 2.00 -14.77
C VAL A 12 -1.39 3.31 -14.30
N GLU A 13 -1.96 4.44 -14.74
CA GLU A 13 -1.50 5.75 -14.32
C GLU A 13 -1.90 6.00 -12.88
N LEU A 14 -0.92 6.36 -12.04
CA LEU A 14 -1.13 6.64 -10.62
C LEU A 14 -1.25 8.15 -10.40
N GLU A 15 -2.11 8.52 -9.46
CA GLU A 15 -2.28 9.90 -9.01
C GLU A 15 -1.27 10.19 -7.89
N ASP A 16 -0.72 11.40 -7.85
CA ASP A 16 0.12 11.84 -6.74
C ASP A 16 -0.76 12.06 -5.50
N TRP A 17 -0.51 11.26 -4.45
CA TRP A 17 -1.20 11.40 -3.16
C TRP A 17 -0.36 12.16 -2.13
N GLY A 18 0.84 12.57 -2.51
CA GLY A 18 1.67 13.47 -1.74
C GLY A 18 2.51 12.84 -0.65
N ALA A 19 3.18 13.70 0.10
CA ALA A 19 3.93 13.34 1.28
C ALA A 19 2.98 13.32 2.48
N GLY A 20 2.98 12.22 3.25
CA GLY A 20 2.16 12.15 4.45
C GLY A 20 2.76 12.97 5.59
N SER A 21 1.91 13.32 6.57
CA SER A 21 2.33 13.97 7.81
C SER A 21 2.97 12.99 8.80
N ASP A 22 3.01 11.72 8.47
CA ASP A 22 3.46 10.60 9.28
C ASP A 22 4.90 10.15 8.96
N THR A 23 5.64 10.95 8.19
CA THR A 23 7.03 10.66 7.83
C THR A 23 7.94 10.75 9.04
N LEU A 24 8.76 9.72 9.24
CA LEU A 24 9.76 9.66 10.30
C LEU A 24 11.17 9.90 9.78
N ALA A 25 11.47 9.49 8.55
CA ALA A 25 12.78 9.66 7.94
C ALA A 25 12.66 9.68 6.42
N GLY A 26 13.53 10.43 5.76
CA GLY A 26 13.54 10.58 4.32
C GLY A 26 12.41 11.49 3.84
N SER A 27 12.05 11.34 2.57
CA SER A 27 11.02 12.15 1.92
C SER A 27 10.09 11.27 1.09
N PRO A 28 9.46 10.24 1.69
CA PRO A 28 8.61 9.34 0.93
C PRO A 28 7.36 10.06 0.41
N ARG A 29 6.99 9.75 -0.83
CA ARG A 29 5.77 10.24 -1.46
C ARG A 29 4.94 9.06 -1.93
N ALA A 30 3.66 9.12 -1.65
CA ALA A 30 2.72 8.10 -2.08
C ALA A 30 2.01 8.52 -3.36
N SER A 31 1.64 7.53 -4.16
CA SER A 31 0.78 7.67 -5.31
C SER A 31 -0.13 6.46 -5.39
N GLY A 32 -1.22 6.56 -6.11
CA GLY A 32 -2.13 5.43 -6.20
C GLY A 32 -3.30 5.67 -7.13
N ARG A 33 -4.11 4.65 -7.25
CA ARG A 33 -5.34 4.68 -8.04
C ARG A 33 -6.35 3.74 -7.42
N ILE A 34 -7.52 4.27 -7.09
CA ILE A 34 -8.65 3.45 -6.69
C ILE A 34 -9.27 2.86 -7.95
N LEU A 35 -9.28 1.54 -8.06
CA LEU A 35 -9.79 0.84 -9.24
C LEU A 35 -11.26 0.52 -9.12
N SER A 36 -11.73 0.20 -7.93
CA SER A 36 -13.15 -0.08 -7.69
C SER A 36 -13.48 0.19 -6.23
N GLN A 37 -14.71 0.59 -5.99
CA GLN A 37 -15.19 0.94 -4.67
C GLN A 37 -16.69 0.62 -4.61
N ASN A 38 -17.16 0.04 -3.50
CA ASN A 38 -18.61 -0.16 -3.35
C ASN A 38 -19.31 1.18 -3.06
N PRO A 39 -20.65 1.26 -3.25
CA PRO A 39 -21.35 2.55 -3.18
C PRO A 39 -21.20 3.32 -1.85
N ASP A 40 -21.10 2.61 -0.72
CA ASP A 40 -20.95 3.26 0.59
C ASP A 40 -19.48 3.49 1.00
N GLY A 41 -18.52 3.10 0.15
CA GLY A 41 -17.10 3.27 0.42
C GLY A 41 -16.52 2.32 1.46
N SER A 42 -17.28 1.32 1.92
CA SER A 42 -16.81 0.40 2.97
C SER A 42 -15.80 -0.63 2.45
N SER A 43 -15.72 -0.83 1.13
CA SER A 43 -14.69 -1.66 0.52
C SER A 43 -14.18 -1.01 -0.75
N GLU A 44 -12.89 -1.20 -1.00
CA GLU A 44 -12.26 -0.69 -2.20
C GLU A 44 -11.05 -1.54 -2.57
N CYS A 45 -10.65 -1.48 -3.83
CA CYS A 45 -9.39 -2.03 -4.27
C CYS A 45 -8.66 -1.05 -5.17
N GLY A 46 -7.37 -1.19 -5.25
CA GLY A 46 -6.56 -0.28 -6.05
C GLY A 46 -5.10 -0.64 -6.08
N LEU A 47 -4.34 0.34 -6.54
CA LEU A 47 -2.88 0.30 -6.57
C LEU A 47 -2.34 1.42 -5.70
N TRP A 48 -1.23 1.13 -5.02
CA TRP A 48 -0.52 2.10 -4.19
C TRP A 48 0.97 1.95 -4.43
N SER A 49 1.66 3.06 -4.47
CA SER A 49 3.12 3.09 -4.60
C SER A 49 3.68 4.15 -3.66
N CYS A 50 4.88 3.90 -3.14
CA CYS A 50 5.54 4.88 -2.29
C CYS A 50 7.05 4.84 -2.51
N THR A 51 7.65 6.01 -2.60
CA THR A 51 9.09 6.16 -2.76
C THR A 51 9.82 5.91 -1.42
N PRO A 52 11.16 5.69 -1.44
CA PRO A 52 11.90 5.33 -0.23
C PRO A 52 11.75 6.32 0.92
N GLY A 53 11.73 5.77 2.12
CA GLY A 53 11.62 6.50 3.38
C GLY A 53 10.95 5.68 4.46
N THR A 54 10.84 6.28 5.65
CA THR A 54 10.23 5.64 6.82
C THR A 54 9.00 6.43 7.25
N ARG A 55 7.90 5.71 7.48
CA ARG A 55 6.61 6.31 7.85
C ARG A 55 5.95 5.53 8.98
N LYS A 56 5.19 6.23 9.81
CA LYS A 56 4.19 5.57 10.66
C LYS A 56 3.07 5.05 9.79
N VAL A 57 2.54 3.88 10.15
CA VAL A 57 1.47 3.22 9.40
C VAL A 57 0.37 2.78 10.36
N THR A 58 -0.86 3.12 10.02
CA THR A 58 -2.06 2.63 10.70
C THR A 58 -3.05 2.17 9.64
N PHE A 59 -3.51 0.94 9.78
CA PHE A 59 -4.56 0.42 8.91
C PHE A 59 -5.90 0.55 9.61
N GLY A 60 -6.76 1.45 9.11
CA GLY A 60 -8.09 1.66 9.68
C GLY A 60 -9.12 0.61 9.28
N ALA A 61 -8.81 -0.21 8.28
CA ALA A 61 -9.65 -1.28 7.78
C ALA A 61 -8.78 -2.51 7.53
N ASP A 62 -9.40 -3.69 7.40
CA ASP A 62 -8.68 -4.87 6.93
C ASP A 62 -8.14 -4.59 5.52
N GLU A 63 -6.86 -4.87 5.29
CA GLU A 63 -6.26 -4.66 3.99
C GLU A 63 -5.45 -5.88 3.57
N PHE A 64 -5.85 -6.47 2.44
CA PHE A 64 -5.08 -7.52 1.79
C PHE A 64 -4.19 -6.90 0.72
N CYS A 65 -2.90 -7.22 0.76
CA CYS A 65 -1.89 -6.64 -0.14
C CYS A 65 -1.17 -7.71 -0.92
N HIS A 66 -0.97 -7.43 -2.21
CA HIS A 66 -0.05 -8.16 -3.06
C HIS A 66 1.02 -7.17 -3.53
N PHE A 67 2.26 -7.32 -3.04
CA PHE A 67 3.36 -6.46 -3.44
C PHE A 67 3.85 -6.86 -4.82
N LEU A 68 3.91 -5.90 -5.73
CA LEU A 68 4.19 -6.12 -7.15
C LEU A 68 5.64 -5.83 -7.50
N SER A 69 6.26 -4.83 -6.83
CA SER A 69 7.62 -4.42 -7.10
C SER A 69 8.18 -3.62 -5.92
N GLY A 70 9.48 -3.51 -5.87
CA GLY A 70 10.16 -2.76 -4.83
C GLY A 70 10.58 -3.62 -3.65
N ARG A 71 11.09 -2.96 -2.59
CA ARG A 71 11.55 -3.60 -1.37
C ARG A 71 11.32 -2.72 -0.16
N GLY A 72 11.02 -3.35 0.95
CA GLY A 72 10.90 -2.70 2.23
C GLY A 72 10.58 -3.68 3.34
N SER A 73 10.21 -3.13 4.49
CA SER A 73 9.77 -3.90 5.64
C SER A 73 8.69 -3.14 6.37
N TYR A 74 7.73 -3.88 6.93
CA TYR A 74 6.77 -3.35 7.89
C TYR A 74 7.15 -3.89 9.26
N ILE A 75 7.25 -3.02 10.25
CA ILE A 75 7.60 -3.40 11.61
C ILE A 75 6.42 -3.07 12.51
N HIS A 76 5.76 -4.12 13.02
CA HIS A 76 4.63 -3.99 13.93
C HIS A 76 5.08 -3.40 15.27
N ASP A 77 4.17 -2.76 15.99
CA ASP A 77 4.47 -2.18 17.31
C ASP A 77 5.00 -3.22 18.31
N ASP A 78 4.68 -4.51 18.11
CA ASP A 78 5.21 -5.59 18.96
C ASP A 78 6.63 -6.04 18.59
N GLY A 79 7.20 -5.47 17.53
CA GLY A 79 8.54 -5.79 17.06
C GLY A 79 8.60 -6.79 15.90
N GLU A 80 7.48 -7.38 15.51
CA GLU A 80 7.45 -8.28 14.35
C GLU A 80 7.88 -7.53 13.09
N GLU A 81 8.83 -8.10 12.35
CA GLU A 81 9.28 -7.55 11.07
C GLU A 81 8.72 -8.39 9.92
N ILE A 82 8.12 -7.71 8.95
CA ILE A 82 7.52 -8.31 7.77
C ILE A 82 8.26 -7.77 6.55
N PRO A 83 9.28 -8.48 6.03
CA PRO A 83 9.94 -8.08 4.78
C PRO A 83 8.98 -8.20 3.61
N VAL A 84 9.01 -7.24 2.70
CA VAL A 84 8.17 -7.25 1.51
C VAL A 84 8.99 -7.00 0.26
N GLU A 85 8.64 -7.74 -0.79
CA GLU A 85 9.23 -7.61 -2.14
C GLU A 85 8.22 -8.10 -3.16
N ALA A 86 8.59 -8.10 -4.44
CA ALA A 86 7.71 -8.61 -5.49
C ALA A 86 7.22 -10.03 -5.17
N GLY A 87 5.92 -10.23 -5.15
CA GLY A 87 5.27 -11.50 -4.87
C GLY A 87 4.85 -11.72 -3.42
N THR A 88 5.25 -10.85 -2.48
CA THR A 88 4.84 -11.00 -1.08
C THR A 88 3.36 -10.69 -0.92
N LEU A 89 2.65 -11.53 -0.16
CA LEU A 89 1.26 -11.32 0.23
C LEU A 89 1.23 -11.01 1.72
N VAL A 90 0.47 -9.99 2.11
CA VAL A 90 0.29 -9.62 3.52
C VAL A 90 -1.17 -9.26 3.76
N PHE A 91 -1.72 -9.73 4.87
CA PHE A 91 -3.00 -9.27 5.38
C PHE A 91 -2.77 -8.42 6.62
N PHE A 92 -3.12 -7.13 6.54
CA PHE A 92 -3.08 -6.23 7.69
C PHE A 92 -4.49 -6.14 8.27
N PRO A 93 -4.72 -6.65 9.48
CA PRO A 93 -6.03 -6.49 10.12
C PRO A 93 -6.28 -5.05 10.53
N ALA A 94 -7.53 -4.64 10.56
CA ALA A 94 -7.92 -3.31 11.05
C ALA A 94 -7.34 -3.07 12.44
N GLY A 95 -6.77 -1.87 12.64
CA GLY A 95 -6.09 -1.52 13.88
C GLY A 95 -4.61 -1.85 13.92
N TRP A 96 -4.06 -2.49 12.89
CA TRP A 96 -2.62 -2.76 12.81
C TRP A 96 -1.84 -1.45 12.78
N THR A 97 -0.85 -1.30 13.66
CA THR A 97 0.01 -0.12 13.74
C THR A 97 1.48 -0.52 13.78
N GLY A 98 2.30 0.32 13.15
CA GLY A 98 3.73 0.11 13.11
C GLY A 98 4.41 1.14 12.23
N ILE A 99 5.53 0.75 11.64
CA ILE A 99 6.26 1.59 10.70
C ILE A 99 6.50 0.83 9.40
N SER A 100 6.61 1.57 8.30
CA SER A 100 7.11 1.04 7.05
C SER A 100 8.46 1.66 6.74
N ILE A 101 9.42 0.83 6.34
CA ILE A 101 10.74 1.25 5.88
C ILE A 101 10.85 0.80 4.43
N ILE A 102 10.84 1.75 3.51
CA ILE A 102 10.90 1.46 2.07
C ILE A 102 12.30 1.80 1.57
N THR A 103 12.98 0.83 0.97
CA THR A 103 14.34 0.98 0.45
C THR A 103 14.38 1.10 -1.06
N GLN A 104 13.40 0.54 -1.76
CA GLN A 104 13.19 0.71 -3.20
C GLN A 104 11.70 1.01 -3.40
N THR A 105 11.37 1.94 -4.27
CA THR A 105 9.96 2.31 -4.52
C THR A 105 9.08 1.09 -4.54
N LEU A 106 8.13 1.04 -3.62
CA LEU A 106 7.30 -0.12 -3.33
C LEU A 106 5.93 0.08 -3.93
N THR A 107 5.46 -0.91 -4.69
CA THR A 107 4.14 -0.88 -5.32
C THR A 107 3.36 -2.12 -4.92
N LYS A 108 2.09 -1.94 -4.57
CA LYS A 108 1.20 -3.03 -4.22
C LYS A 108 -0.17 -2.86 -4.86
N ALA A 109 -0.82 -3.99 -5.13
CA ALA A 109 -2.27 -4.04 -5.31
C ALA A 109 -2.89 -4.33 -3.96
N PHE A 110 -4.02 -3.70 -3.65
CA PHE A 110 -4.65 -3.87 -2.35
C PHE A 110 -6.16 -3.98 -2.47
N MET A 111 -6.77 -4.61 -1.47
CA MET A 111 -8.20 -4.58 -1.25
C MET A 111 -8.46 -4.36 0.24
N CYS A 112 -9.33 -3.40 0.54
CA CYS A 112 -9.77 -3.06 1.89
C CYS A 112 -11.25 -3.41 2.07
N ARG A 113 -11.62 -3.74 3.30
CA ARG A 113 -13.02 -4.00 3.64
C ARG A 113 -13.37 -3.50 5.05
#